data_91522727a357f7ebeeff7804a519f4dc
#
_entry.id   91522727a357f7ebeeff7804a519f4dc
#
_cell.length_a   1.000
_cell.length_b   1.000
_cell.length_c   1.000
_cell.angle_alpha   90.00
_cell.angle_beta   90.00
_cell.angle_gamma   90.00
#
_symmetry.space_group_name_H-M   'P 1'
#
loop_
_entity.id
_entity.type
_entity.pdbx_description
1 polymer ?
#
loop_
_entity_poly.entity_id
_entity_poly.type
_entity_poly.pdbx_seq_one_letter_code
_entity_poly.pdbx_strand_id
1 'polypeptide(L)'
;MAKERSGAVTMRGNPLTLIGPELKAGDAAPNAILLNGSLADTSILSADKVRVVSVVPSLDTPVCDIQTKRFNEEAGQLGDDIEIVTVSADLPFAQVRWCSANNVDRVICLSDHREMAFGNAYGVHVKELRLDTRAIFVIDRQGKIVHAEYVKEIAEQPDYAAALKAARAAAAA
;
A
#
# COMPACT_ATOMS: atom_id res chain seq x y z
N MET A 1 -9.76 20.37 -8.85
CA MET A 1 -8.53 19.69 -9.28
C MET A 1 -7.90 18.98 -8.10
N ALA A 2 -7.34 17.80 -8.32
CA ALA A 2 -6.59 17.09 -7.27
C ALA A 2 -5.36 17.91 -6.84
N LYS A 3 -5.05 17.90 -5.54
CA LYS A 3 -3.87 18.58 -5.01
C LYS A 3 -2.59 17.91 -5.54
N GLU A 4 -1.68 18.68 -6.09
CA GLU A 4 -0.36 18.21 -6.51
C GLU A 4 0.70 18.63 -5.48
N ARG A 5 1.59 17.70 -5.13
CA ARG A 5 2.71 17.92 -4.21
C ARG A 5 4.02 17.67 -4.97
N SER A 6 4.58 18.75 -5.53
CA SER A 6 5.81 18.70 -6.31
C SER A 6 7.01 18.36 -5.43
N GLY A 7 7.90 17.49 -5.91
CA GLY A 7 9.10 17.08 -5.18
C GLY A 7 8.82 16.29 -3.89
N ALA A 8 7.62 15.72 -3.75
CA ALA A 8 7.22 15.01 -2.53
C ALA A 8 8.04 13.74 -2.30
N VAL A 9 8.45 13.06 -3.37
CA VAL A 9 9.34 11.89 -3.34
C VAL A 9 10.41 12.02 -4.42
N THR A 10 11.43 11.17 -4.34
CA THR A 10 12.49 11.10 -5.35
C THR A 10 12.65 9.68 -5.88
N MET A 11 13.09 9.57 -7.12
CA MET A 11 13.55 8.32 -7.71
C MET A 11 14.98 8.51 -8.21
N ARG A 12 15.94 7.83 -7.61
CA ARG A 12 17.38 8.00 -7.87
C ARG A 12 17.81 9.48 -7.77
N GLY A 13 17.28 10.16 -6.75
CA GLY A 13 17.54 11.58 -6.50
C GLY A 13 16.73 12.57 -7.36
N ASN A 14 16.00 12.10 -8.38
CA ASN A 14 15.16 12.96 -9.22
C ASN A 14 13.80 13.21 -8.56
N PRO A 15 13.37 14.49 -8.38
CA PRO A 15 12.10 14.78 -7.74
C PRO A 15 10.91 14.40 -8.61
N LEU A 16 9.88 13.86 -7.96
CA LEU A 16 8.60 13.45 -8.55
C LEU A 16 7.44 14.11 -7.82
N THR A 17 6.32 14.24 -8.54
CA THR A 17 5.09 14.86 -8.04
C THR A 17 4.10 13.80 -7.62
N LEU A 18 3.55 13.92 -6.40
CA LEU A 18 2.44 13.10 -5.94
C LEU A 18 1.11 13.83 -6.10
N ILE A 19 0.10 13.12 -6.60
CA ILE A 19 -1.28 13.59 -6.70
C ILE A 19 -2.05 13.12 -5.48
N GLY A 20 -2.79 14.02 -4.84
CA GLY A 20 -3.63 13.77 -3.68
C GLY A 20 -3.10 14.36 -2.38
N PRO A 21 -3.85 14.18 -1.29
CA PRO A 21 -3.48 14.72 0.02
C PRO A 21 -2.32 13.95 0.65
N GLU A 22 -1.60 14.57 1.56
CA GLU A 22 -0.72 13.88 2.48
C GLU A 22 -1.51 13.47 3.72
N LEU A 23 -1.70 12.18 3.90
CA LEU A 23 -2.43 11.62 5.04
C LEU A 23 -1.46 11.30 6.18
N LYS A 24 -1.97 11.35 7.40
CA LYS A 24 -1.19 11.10 8.62
C LYS A 24 -1.99 10.30 9.64
N ALA A 25 -1.33 9.79 10.65
CA ALA A 25 -1.99 9.15 11.78
C ALA A 25 -3.01 10.09 12.41
N GLY A 26 -4.21 9.60 12.66
CA GLY A 26 -5.36 10.36 13.14
C GLY A 26 -6.38 10.73 12.06
N ASP A 27 -5.98 10.75 10.80
CA ASP A 27 -6.92 11.03 9.70
C ASP A 27 -7.87 9.86 9.46
N ALA A 28 -9.08 10.17 8.98
CA ALA A 28 -9.98 9.15 8.45
C ALA A 28 -9.38 8.56 7.17
N ALA A 29 -9.34 7.23 7.09
CA ALA A 29 -8.87 6.55 5.89
C ALA A 29 -9.91 6.68 4.77
N PRO A 30 -9.57 7.26 3.62
CA PRO A 30 -10.50 7.31 2.49
C PRO A 30 -10.82 5.89 2.00
N ASN A 31 -12.08 5.63 1.65
CA ASN A 31 -12.37 4.39 0.94
C ASN A 31 -11.93 4.50 -0.52
N ALA A 32 -11.37 3.42 -1.03
CA ALA A 32 -11.02 3.26 -2.44
C ALA A 32 -11.39 1.86 -2.89
N ILE A 33 -11.92 1.76 -4.09
CA ILE A 33 -12.27 0.48 -4.71
C ILE A 33 -11.17 0.11 -5.71
N LEU A 34 -10.57 -1.06 -5.47
CA LEU A 34 -9.51 -1.63 -6.29
C LEU A 34 -9.98 -2.97 -6.87
N LEU A 35 -9.18 -3.56 -7.75
CA LEU A 35 -9.46 -4.88 -8.31
C LEU A 35 -8.63 -5.97 -7.63
N ASN A 36 -9.27 -7.06 -7.24
CA ASN A 36 -8.56 -8.26 -6.80
C ASN A 36 -8.15 -9.14 -8.00
N GLY A 37 -7.49 -10.26 -7.72
CA GLY A 37 -7.01 -11.19 -8.75
C GLY A 37 -8.10 -11.83 -9.63
N SER A 38 -9.36 -11.78 -9.20
CA SER A 38 -10.53 -12.24 -9.95
C SER A 38 -11.27 -11.11 -10.68
N LEU A 39 -10.67 -9.93 -10.76
CA LEU A 39 -11.24 -8.69 -11.35
C LEU A 39 -12.48 -8.19 -10.60
N ALA A 40 -12.68 -8.60 -9.36
CA ALA A 40 -13.79 -8.14 -8.53
C ALA A 40 -13.43 -6.85 -7.79
N ASP A 41 -14.39 -5.96 -7.70
CA ASP A 41 -14.28 -4.73 -6.92
C ASP A 41 -14.07 -5.05 -5.43
N THR A 42 -13.06 -4.45 -4.84
CA THR A 42 -12.65 -4.73 -3.46
C THR A 42 -12.33 -3.42 -2.74
N SER A 43 -12.99 -3.19 -1.59
CA SER A 43 -12.71 -2.03 -0.73
C SER A 43 -11.36 -2.16 -0.04
N ILE A 44 -10.62 -1.05 0.05
CA ILE A 44 -9.39 -0.99 0.85
C ILE A 44 -9.68 -1.03 2.36
N LEU A 45 -10.87 -0.62 2.78
CA LEU A 45 -11.28 -0.66 4.19
C LEU A 45 -11.85 -2.01 4.60
N SER A 46 -11.65 -2.39 5.86
CA SER A 46 -12.26 -3.57 6.48
C SER A 46 -12.78 -3.21 7.87
N ALA A 47 -14.02 -3.58 8.16
CA ALA A 47 -14.61 -3.40 9.49
C ALA A 47 -14.14 -4.49 10.49
N ASP A 48 -13.69 -5.63 9.98
CA ASP A 48 -13.39 -6.80 10.80
C ASP A 48 -11.92 -6.89 11.22
N LYS A 49 -11.02 -6.32 10.42
CA LYS A 49 -9.57 -6.47 10.61
C LYS A 49 -8.82 -5.16 10.53
N VAL A 50 -7.72 -5.08 11.26
CA VAL A 50 -6.70 -4.07 11.03
C VAL A 50 -5.98 -4.38 9.72
N ARG A 51 -5.79 -3.40 8.86
CA ARG A 51 -5.07 -3.57 7.59
C ARG A 51 -3.74 -2.84 7.57
N VAL A 52 -2.69 -3.57 7.26
CA VAL A 52 -1.40 -2.99 6.85
C VAL A 52 -1.43 -2.88 5.34
N VAL A 53 -1.47 -1.67 4.82
CA VAL A 53 -1.50 -1.40 3.38
C VAL A 53 -0.09 -1.08 2.92
N SER A 54 0.51 -2.02 2.20
CA SER A 54 1.85 -1.94 1.62
C SER A 54 1.74 -1.48 0.18
N VAL A 55 2.15 -0.25 -0.10
CA VAL A 55 2.06 0.35 -1.43
C VAL A 55 3.41 0.25 -2.13
N VAL A 56 3.42 -0.27 -3.35
CA VAL A 56 4.62 -0.45 -4.15
C VAL A 56 4.43 0.04 -5.58
N PRO A 57 5.47 0.59 -6.23
CA PRO A 57 5.40 1.00 -7.64
C PRO A 57 5.08 -0.15 -8.60
N SER A 58 5.72 -1.29 -8.46
CA SER A 58 5.44 -2.51 -9.22
C SER A 58 6.09 -3.72 -8.56
N LEU A 59 5.39 -4.84 -8.51
CA LEU A 59 5.92 -6.12 -8.02
C LEU A 59 7.14 -6.61 -8.81
N ASP A 60 7.26 -6.20 -10.07
CA ASP A 60 8.39 -6.56 -10.95
C ASP A 60 9.67 -5.75 -10.70
N THR A 61 9.76 -4.97 -9.62
CA THR A 61 10.98 -4.24 -9.26
C THR A 61 11.67 -4.85 -8.03
N PRO A 62 13.02 -4.83 -7.93
CA PRO A 62 13.75 -5.54 -6.86
C PRO A 62 13.34 -5.13 -5.44
N VAL A 63 13.16 -3.84 -5.19
CA VAL A 63 12.81 -3.32 -3.85
C VAL A 63 11.38 -3.68 -3.46
N CYS A 64 10.46 -3.66 -4.43
CA CYS A 64 9.07 -4.05 -4.21
C CYS A 64 8.93 -5.57 -3.98
N ASP A 65 9.71 -6.36 -4.70
CA ASP A 65 9.82 -7.81 -4.50
C ASP A 65 10.24 -8.13 -3.05
N ILE A 66 11.29 -7.49 -2.56
CA ILE A 66 11.77 -7.65 -1.18
C ILE A 66 10.69 -7.23 -0.18
N GLN A 67 10.07 -6.06 -0.38
CA GLN A 67 9.04 -5.55 0.51
C GLN A 67 7.85 -6.51 0.62
N THR A 68 7.35 -7.00 -0.50
CA THR A 68 6.18 -7.87 -0.53
C THR A 68 6.47 -9.24 0.07
N LYS A 69 7.63 -9.83 -0.22
CA LYS A 69 8.07 -11.08 0.40
C LYS A 69 8.24 -10.94 1.90
N ARG A 70 8.82 -9.86 2.37
CA ARG A 70 8.97 -9.59 3.80
C ARG A 70 7.63 -9.50 4.51
N PHE A 71 6.67 -8.76 3.97
CA PHE A 71 5.33 -8.69 4.54
C PHE A 71 4.60 -10.04 4.49
N ASN A 72 4.82 -10.85 3.47
CA ASN A 72 4.26 -12.20 3.40
C ASN A 72 4.81 -13.10 4.53
N GLU A 73 6.08 -13.01 4.86
CA GLU A 73 6.69 -13.72 6.00
C GLU A 73 6.10 -13.23 7.33
N GLU A 74 6.05 -11.92 7.53
CA GLU A 74 5.50 -11.31 8.75
C GLU A 74 4.02 -11.62 8.95
N ALA A 75 3.24 -11.70 7.88
CA ALA A 75 1.82 -12.02 7.91
C ALA A 75 1.52 -13.35 8.63
N GLY A 76 2.42 -14.32 8.51
CA GLY A 76 2.30 -15.60 9.22
C GLY A 76 2.41 -15.51 10.74
N GLN A 77 2.85 -14.38 11.29
CA GLN A 77 3.07 -14.15 12.72
C GLN A 77 2.11 -13.13 13.34
N LEU A 78 1.24 -12.51 12.54
CA LEU A 78 0.37 -11.41 12.98
C LEU A 78 -0.97 -11.88 13.58
N GLY A 79 -1.36 -13.14 13.40
CA GLY A 79 -2.66 -13.65 13.82
C GLY A 79 -3.81 -13.22 12.90
N ASP A 80 -5.03 -13.59 13.26
CA ASP A 80 -6.21 -13.43 12.38
C ASP A 80 -6.82 -12.02 12.41
N ASP A 81 -6.40 -11.17 13.33
CA ASP A 81 -6.95 -9.80 13.48
C ASP A 81 -6.30 -8.77 12.56
N ILE A 82 -5.22 -9.12 11.90
CA ILE A 82 -4.44 -8.23 11.03
C ILE A 82 -4.32 -8.85 9.65
N GLU A 83 -4.65 -8.08 8.63
CA GLU A 83 -4.42 -8.41 7.21
C GLU A 83 -3.35 -7.52 6.62
N ILE A 84 -2.54 -8.08 5.72
CA ILE A 84 -1.62 -7.29 4.89
C ILE A 84 -2.18 -7.22 3.47
N VAL A 85 -2.33 -6.01 2.96
CA VAL A 85 -2.78 -5.71 1.61
C VAL A 85 -1.66 -5.02 0.85
N THR A 86 -1.24 -5.60 -0.27
CA THR A 86 -0.28 -4.97 -1.18
C THR A 86 -1.04 -4.29 -2.32
N VAL A 87 -0.75 -3.01 -2.53
CA VAL A 87 -1.35 -2.19 -3.59
C VAL A 87 -0.28 -1.79 -4.60
N SER A 88 -0.58 -1.96 -5.86
CA SER A 88 0.22 -1.46 -6.99
C SER A 88 -0.67 -1.15 -8.20
N ALA A 89 -0.14 -0.40 -9.16
CA ALA A 89 -0.78 -0.17 -10.44
C ALA A 89 -0.53 -1.31 -11.46
N ASP A 90 0.08 -2.42 -11.04
CA ASP A 90 0.19 -3.62 -11.87
C ASP A 90 -1.20 -4.16 -12.22
N LEU A 91 -1.33 -4.78 -13.39
CA LEU A 91 -2.57 -5.47 -13.74
C LEU A 91 -2.84 -6.64 -12.78
N PRO A 92 -4.11 -6.93 -12.46
CA PRO A 92 -4.46 -8.06 -11.59
C PRO A 92 -3.85 -9.39 -12.05
N PHE A 93 -3.78 -9.62 -13.36
CA PHE A 93 -3.14 -10.82 -13.94
C PHE A 93 -1.64 -10.90 -13.62
N ALA A 94 -0.94 -9.77 -13.69
CA ALA A 94 0.48 -9.70 -13.35
C ALA A 94 0.71 -9.94 -11.86
N GLN A 95 -0.15 -9.39 -11.00
CA GLN A 95 -0.08 -9.63 -9.56
C GLN A 95 -0.28 -11.10 -9.21
N VAL A 96 -1.29 -11.76 -9.79
CA VAL A 96 -1.55 -13.20 -9.58
C VAL A 96 -0.35 -14.04 -10.05
N ARG A 97 0.17 -13.76 -11.23
CA ARG A 97 1.34 -14.46 -11.76
C ARG A 97 2.57 -14.30 -10.85
N TRP A 98 2.85 -13.09 -10.40
CA TRP A 98 3.98 -12.80 -9.52
C TRP A 98 3.85 -13.51 -8.17
N CYS A 99 2.66 -13.42 -7.53
CA CYS A 99 2.39 -14.10 -6.26
C CYS A 99 2.57 -15.61 -6.37
N SER A 100 2.05 -16.22 -7.43
CA SER A 100 2.17 -17.67 -7.67
C SER A 100 3.64 -18.09 -7.88
N ALA A 101 4.38 -17.33 -8.68
CA ALA A 101 5.79 -17.63 -8.97
C ALA A 101 6.71 -17.46 -7.76
N ASN A 102 6.34 -16.66 -6.77
CA ASN A 102 7.14 -16.35 -5.59
C ASN A 102 6.61 -16.97 -4.29
N ASN A 103 5.59 -17.82 -4.36
CA ASN A 103 4.94 -18.45 -3.20
C ASN A 103 4.44 -17.43 -2.17
N VAL A 104 3.90 -16.31 -2.65
CA VAL A 104 3.30 -15.27 -1.83
C VAL A 104 1.80 -15.52 -1.75
N ASP A 105 1.33 -16.02 -0.61
CA ASP A 105 -0.04 -16.48 -0.39
C ASP A 105 -0.73 -15.91 0.85
N ARG A 106 0.01 -15.11 1.66
CA ARG A 106 -0.47 -14.56 2.93
C ARG A 106 -0.79 -13.07 2.88
N VAL A 107 -0.54 -12.41 1.76
CA VAL A 107 -0.92 -11.03 1.51
C VAL A 107 -2.00 -10.97 0.43
N ILE A 108 -2.88 -9.99 0.55
CA ILE A 108 -3.91 -9.70 -0.45
C ILE A 108 -3.32 -8.70 -1.42
N CYS A 109 -3.25 -9.03 -2.72
CA CYS A 109 -2.81 -8.09 -3.75
C CYS A 109 -4.02 -7.43 -4.41
N LEU A 110 -4.04 -6.10 -4.42
CA LEU A 110 -5.08 -5.29 -5.05
C LEU A 110 -4.46 -4.35 -6.08
N SER A 111 -5.13 -4.23 -7.22
CA SER A 111 -4.67 -3.41 -8.34
C SER A 111 -5.39 -2.07 -8.40
N ASP A 112 -4.63 -0.99 -8.47
CA ASP A 112 -5.10 0.38 -8.63
C ASP A 112 -5.09 0.85 -10.10
N HIS A 113 -4.82 -0.06 -11.07
CA HIS A 113 -4.54 0.30 -12.46
C HIS A 113 -5.71 0.99 -13.18
N ARG A 114 -6.96 0.63 -12.82
CA ARG A 114 -8.14 1.07 -13.60
C ARG A 114 -8.36 2.58 -13.52
N GLU A 115 -8.37 3.13 -12.33
CA GLU A 115 -8.71 4.54 -12.08
C GLU A 115 -7.71 5.30 -11.22
N MET A 116 -6.68 4.64 -10.69
CA MET A 116 -5.78 5.21 -9.67
C MET A 116 -6.55 5.79 -8.48
N ALA A 117 -7.67 5.16 -8.13
CA ALA A 117 -8.58 5.65 -7.10
C ALA A 117 -7.91 5.69 -5.72
N PHE A 118 -7.15 4.64 -5.38
CA PHE A 118 -6.36 4.58 -4.16
C PHE A 118 -5.23 5.61 -4.21
N GLY A 119 -4.45 5.63 -5.28
CA GLY A 119 -3.32 6.54 -5.44
C GLY A 119 -3.71 8.01 -5.28
N ASN A 120 -4.84 8.41 -5.85
CA ASN A 120 -5.36 9.75 -5.76
C ASN A 120 -5.92 10.08 -4.36
N ALA A 121 -6.62 9.15 -3.72
CA ALA A 121 -7.21 9.36 -2.40
C ALA A 121 -6.16 9.38 -1.27
N TYR A 122 -5.12 8.55 -1.38
CA TYR A 122 -4.05 8.43 -0.39
C TYR A 122 -2.81 9.29 -0.71
N GLY A 123 -2.83 10.02 -1.81
CA GLY A 123 -1.72 10.91 -2.18
C GLY A 123 -0.43 10.18 -2.54
N VAL A 124 -0.54 8.99 -3.12
CA VAL A 124 0.61 8.17 -3.52
C VAL A 124 0.76 8.04 -5.04
N HIS A 125 -0.15 8.61 -5.83
CA HIS A 125 -0.08 8.56 -7.28
C HIS A 125 1.06 9.44 -7.80
N VAL A 126 2.07 8.84 -8.41
CA VAL A 126 3.19 9.53 -9.08
C VAL A 126 2.72 10.02 -10.44
N LYS A 127 2.60 11.34 -10.59
CA LYS A 127 2.06 11.99 -11.79
C LYS A 127 2.85 11.64 -13.06
N GLU A 128 4.16 11.71 -12.99
CA GLU A 128 5.05 11.52 -14.14
C GLU A 128 5.10 10.07 -14.63
N LEU A 129 4.83 9.10 -13.76
CA LEU A 129 4.97 7.68 -14.06
C LEU A 129 3.64 6.93 -14.11
N ARG A 130 2.56 7.52 -13.59
CA ARG A 130 1.26 6.87 -13.39
C ARG A 130 1.39 5.53 -12.66
N LEU A 131 2.16 5.54 -11.59
CA LEU A 131 2.38 4.44 -10.66
C LEU A 131 2.07 4.93 -9.25
N ASP A 132 1.87 4.02 -8.31
CA ASP A 132 1.87 4.37 -6.89
C ASP A 132 3.30 4.46 -6.37
N THR A 133 3.58 5.43 -5.51
CA THR A 133 4.88 5.53 -4.83
C THR A 133 4.97 4.50 -3.70
N ARG A 134 6.14 4.33 -3.13
CA ARG A 134 6.32 3.45 -1.97
C ARG A 134 5.80 4.13 -0.71
N ALA A 135 4.85 3.48 -0.06
CA ALA A 135 4.24 3.97 1.17
C ALA A 135 3.70 2.81 2.02
N ILE A 136 3.49 3.07 3.31
CA ILE A 136 2.81 2.15 4.23
C ILE A 136 1.73 2.93 4.98
N PHE A 137 0.53 2.35 5.05
CA PHE A 137 -0.54 2.83 5.90
C PHE A 137 -1.02 1.69 6.79
N VAL A 138 -1.34 1.99 8.03
CA VAL A 138 -2.06 1.06 8.92
C VAL A 138 -3.41 1.67 9.23
N ILE A 139 -4.47 0.91 8.96
CA ILE A 139 -5.87 1.33 9.11
C ILE A 139 -6.53 0.42 10.13
N ASP A 140 -7.13 1.01 11.17
CA ASP A 140 -7.86 0.27 12.19
C ASP A 140 -9.26 -0.15 11.73
N ARG A 141 -9.98 -0.91 12.57
CA ARG A 141 -11.33 -1.40 12.29
C ARG A 141 -12.37 -0.28 12.19
N GLN A 142 -12.08 0.90 12.71
CA GLN A 142 -12.95 2.08 12.65
C GLN A 142 -12.69 2.92 11.41
N GLY A 143 -11.79 2.48 10.52
CA GLY A 143 -11.43 3.21 9.31
C GLY A 143 -10.54 4.43 9.58
N LYS A 144 -9.73 4.39 10.63
CA LYS A 144 -8.79 5.45 10.99
C LYS A 144 -7.36 5.04 10.66
N ILE A 145 -6.59 5.96 10.10
CA ILE A 145 -5.16 5.77 9.90
C ILE A 145 -4.45 5.89 11.25
N VAL A 146 -3.75 4.84 11.65
CA VAL A 146 -2.95 4.82 12.89
C VAL A 146 -1.45 4.88 12.62
N HIS A 147 -1.04 4.69 11.37
CA HIS A 147 0.33 4.86 10.89
C HIS A 147 0.32 5.24 9.42
N ALA A 148 1.15 6.20 9.02
CA ALA A 148 1.35 6.60 7.64
C ALA A 148 2.84 6.90 7.40
N GLU A 149 3.40 6.30 6.35
CA GLU A 149 4.77 6.53 5.90
C GLU A 149 4.78 6.67 4.38
N TYR A 150 5.29 7.79 3.91
CA TYR A 150 5.66 8.00 2.51
C TYR A 150 7.17 7.88 2.41
N VAL A 151 7.69 6.83 1.78
CA VAL A 151 9.13 6.61 1.63
C VAL A 151 9.69 7.65 0.67
N LYS A 152 10.58 8.49 1.14
CA LYS A 152 11.03 9.68 0.41
C LYS A 152 11.80 9.35 -0.87
N GLU A 153 12.69 8.38 -0.81
CA GLU A 153 13.36 7.81 -2.00
C GLU A 153 12.70 6.48 -2.34
N ILE A 154 12.07 6.40 -3.52
CA ILE A 154 11.29 5.21 -3.93
C ILE A 154 12.13 3.92 -3.93
N ALA A 155 13.44 4.03 -4.12
CA ALA A 155 14.36 2.88 -4.11
C ALA A 155 14.71 2.38 -2.70
N GLU A 156 14.30 3.07 -1.63
CA GLU A 156 14.58 2.65 -0.25
C GLU A 156 13.47 1.80 0.34
N GLN A 157 13.82 1.01 1.36
CA GLN A 157 12.85 0.17 2.11
C GLN A 157 12.06 1.03 3.10
N PRO A 158 10.78 0.66 3.40
CA PRO A 158 10.01 1.30 4.46
C PRO A 158 10.46 0.84 5.86
N ASP A 159 9.95 1.53 6.90
CA ASP A 159 10.11 1.10 8.30
C ASP A 159 9.09 0.01 8.64
N TYR A 160 9.45 -1.23 8.44
CA TYR A 160 8.61 -2.40 8.74
C TYR A 160 8.24 -2.50 10.22
N ALA A 161 9.21 -2.24 11.11
CA ALA A 161 9.01 -2.37 12.56
C ALA A 161 7.97 -1.38 13.07
N ALA A 162 8.02 -0.13 12.62
CA ALA A 162 7.05 0.90 12.98
C ALA A 162 5.62 0.53 12.52
N ALA A 163 5.47 0.08 11.28
CA ALA A 163 4.18 -0.34 10.73
C ALA A 163 3.59 -1.54 11.50
N LEU A 164 4.39 -2.57 11.75
CA LEU A 164 3.94 -3.78 12.47
C LEU A 164 3.60 -3.50 13.94
N LYS A 165 4.37 -2.61 14.58
CA LYS A 165 4.07 -2.16 15.95
C LYS A 165 2.72 -1.44 16.00
N ALA A 166 2.46 -0.53 15.08
CA ALA A 166 1.18 0.18 14.99
C ALA A 166 0.01 -0.78 14.74
N ALA A 167 0.19 -1.76 13.85
CA ALA A 167 -0.83 -2.76 13.56
C ALA A 167 -1.17 -3.63 14.78
N ARG A 168 -0.17 -4.11 15.51
CA ARG A 168 -0.39 -4.89 16.76
C ARG A 168 -1.08 -4.07 17.84
N ALA A 169 -0.71 -2.80 17.99
CA ALA A 169 -1.36 -1.90 18.95
C ALA A 169 -2.84 -1.65 18.59
N ALA A 170 -3.14 -1.44 17.31
CA ALA A 170 -4.51 -1.26 16.84
C ALA A 170 -5.36 -2.54 16.97
N ALA A 171 -4.79 -3.71 16.77
CA ALA A 171 -5.48 -5.00 16.93
C ALA A 171 -5.77 -5.34 18.40
N ALA A 172 -4.95 -4.86 19.33
CA ALA A 172 -5.12 -5.07 20.78
C ALA A 172 -6.09 -4.08 21.42
N ALA A 173 -6.49 -3.04 20.70
CA ALA A 173 -7.38 -1.99 21.20
C ALA A 173 -8.86 -2.38 21.18
#